data_9f95bbedfd62fc8f767d041b32185727
#
_entry.id   9f95bbedfd62fc8f767d041b32185727
#
_cell.length_a   1.000
_cell.length_b   1.000
_cell.length_c   1.000
_cell.angle_alpha   90.00
_cell.angle_beta   90.00
_cell.angle_gamma   90.00
#
_symmetry.space_group_name_H-M   'P 1'
#
loop_
_entity.id
_entity.type
_entity.pdbx_description
1 polymer ?
#
loop_
_entity_poly.entity_id
_entity_poly.type
_entity_poly.pdbx_seq_one_letter_code
_entity_poly.pdbx_strand_id
1 'polypeptide(L)'
;MAAPFVLVLPDGTIAGYYTLSSTSVQLGELPERTVRKLPKYPLVPATLLGRLAVDRRQQGKGYGRFLLADALYRAAQSEIASFALIVDAKDESARRFYERESFLPFREQRMKLFRPMADIKQLFK
;
A
#
# COMPACT_ATOMS: atom_id res chain seq x y z
N MET A 1 -10.45 -7.88 9.42
CA MET A 1 -11.16 -8.21 8.17
C MET A 1 -10.74 -7.24 7.07
N ALA A 2 -10.49 -7.76 5.87
CA ALA A 2 -10.08 -6.91 4.75
C ALA A 2 -11.30 -6.41 3.98
N ALA A 3 -11.27 -5.14 3.57
CA ALA A 3 -12.31 -4.55 2.74
C ALA A 3 -11.88 -4.63 1.27
N PRO A 4 -12.66 -5.27 0.39
CA PRO A 4 -12.33 -5.35 -1.03
C PRO A 4 -12.85 -4.15 -1.81
N PHE A 5 -12.09 -3.75 -2.83
CA PHE A 5 -12.44 -2.68 -3.76
C PHE A 5 -12.21 -3.19 -5.16
N VAL A 6 -13.19 -3.00 -6.03
CA VAL A 6 -13.21 -3.62 -7.36
C VAL A 6 -13.29 -2.53 -8.43
N LEU A 7 -12.47 -2.66 -9.47
CA LEU A 7 -12.53 -1.79 -10.64
C LEU A 7 -13.39 -2.48 -11.70
N VAL A 8 -14.55 -1.87 -11.99
CA VAL A 8 -15.48 -2.40 -12.97
C VAL A 8 -15.46 -1.48 -14.21
N LEU A 9 -15.28 -2.08 -15.39
CA LEU A 9 -15.29 -1.34 -16.65
C LEU A 9 -16.73 -1.06 -17.09
N PRO A 10 -16.93 -0.12 -18.04
CA PRO A 10 -18.28 0.24 -18.49
C PRO A 10 -19.11 -0.93 -19.01
N ASP A 11 -18.47 -1.98 -19.54
CA ASP A 11 -19.16 -3.17 -20.06
C ASP A 11 -19.48 -4.20 -18.96
N GLY A 12 -19.19 -3.87 -17.69
CA GLY A 12 -19.42 -4.77 -16.57
C GLY A 12 -18.27 -5.70 -16.24
N THR A 13 -17.20 -5.68 -17.05
CA THR A 13 -16.03 -6.53 -16.82
C THR A 13 -15.25 -6.04 -15.60
N ILE A 14 -14.81 -6.97 -14.75
CA ILE A 14 -13.94 -6.65 -13.62
C ILE A 14 -12.50 -6.59 -14.12
N ALA A 15 -11.90 -5.40 -14.08
CA ALA A 15 -10.52 -5.20 -14.54
C ALA A 15 -9.50 -5.53 -13.47
N GLY A 16 -9.85 -5.39 -12.19
CA GLY A 16 -8.93 -5.66 -11.10
C GLY A 16 -9.53 -5.35 -9.76
N TYR A 17 -8.74 -5.56 -8.71
CA TYR A 17 -9.21 -5.31 -7.34
C TYR A 17 -8.03 -5.13 -6.39
N TYR A 18 -8.32 -4.62 -5.20
CA TYR A 18 -7.37 -4.62 -4.08
C TYR A 18 -8.14 -4.76 -2.78
N THR A 19 -7.41 -5.06 -1.70
CA THR A 19 -8.00 -5.14 -0.36
C THR A 19 -7.22 -4.27 0.61
N LEU A 20 -7.93 -3.67 1.56
CA LEU A 20 -7.33 -2.91 2.66
C LEU A 20 -7.75 -3.51 3.99
N SER A 21 -6.82 -3.57 4.94
CA SER A 21 -7.10 -4.01 6.30
C SER A 21 -6.19 -3.29 7.29
N SER A 22 -6.58 -3.30 8.56
CA SER A 22 -5.74 -2.74 9.62
C SER A 22 -4.68 -3.75 10.02
N THR A 23 -3.49 -3.25 10.33
CA THR A 23 -2.38 -4.07 10.82
C THR A 23 -1.53 -3.24 11.79
N SER A 24 -0.50 -3.84 12.33
CA SER A 24 0.47 -3.15 13.16
C SER A 24 1.88 -3.58 12.75
N VAL A 25 2.84 -2.71 13.04
CA VAL A 25 4.25 -2.93 12.69
C VAL A 25 5.11 -2.67 13.91
N GLN A 26 6.11 -3.52 14.13
CA GLN A 26 7.09 -3.31 15.18
C GLN A 26 8.13 -2.28 14.70
N LEU A 27 8.47 -1.34 15.57
CA LEU A 27 9.44 -0.30 15.21
C LEU A 27 10.78 -0.88 14.75
N GLY A 28 11.21 -2.00 15.34
CA GLY A 28 12.47 -2.64 14.96
C GLY A 28 12.53 -3.15 13.54
N GLU A 29 11.39 -3.32 12.88
CA GLU A 29 11.33 -3.76 11.49
C GLU A 29 11.55 -2.62 10.50
N LEU A 30 11.49 -1.37 10.96
CA LEU A 30 11.55 -0.18 10.11
C LEU A 30 12.97 0.38 10.05
N PRO A 31 13.32 1.08 8.95
CA PRO A 31 14.59 1.80 8.87
C PRO A 31 14.70 2.83 10.00
N GLU A 32 15.90 3.00 10.50
CA GLU A 32 16.16 3.91 11.62
C GLU A 32 15.67 5.33 11.37
N ARG A 33 15.84 5.80 10.15
CA ARG A 33 15.37 7.14 9.73
C ARG A 33 13.86 7.28 9.92
N THR A 34 13.10 6.24 9.60
CA THR A 34 11.66 6.22 9.76
C THR A 34 11.27 6.21 11.23
N VAL A 35 11.95 5.39 12.04
CA VAL A 35 11.68 5.24 13.48
C VAL A 35 11.80 6.57 14.20
N ARG A 36 12.78 7.40 13.82
CA ARG A 36 13.00 8.70 14.46
C ARG A 36 11.82 9.65 14.36
N LYS A 37 10.97 9.46 13.37
CA LYS A 37 9.81 10.33 13.11
C LYS A 37 8.53 9.82 13.74
N LEU A 38 8.58 8.67 14.42
CA LEU A 38 7.40 8.01 14.96
C LEU A 38 7.37 8.06 16.48
N PRO A 39 6.15 7.97 17.07
CA PRO A 39 6.04 7.80 18.53
C PRO A 39 6.76 6.53 18.96
N LYS A 40 7.34 6.57 20.14
CA LYS A 40 8.16 5.45 20.65
C LYS A 40 7.30 4.39 21.32
N TYR A 41 6.37 3.82 20.57
CA TYR A 41 5.62 2.65 21.00
C TYR A 41 6.19 1.41 20.32
N PRO A 42 6.14 0.24 20.99
CA PRO A 42 6.67 -0.99 20.38
C PRO A 42 5.95 -1.38 19.09
N LEU A 43 4.65 -1.08 19.01
CA LEU A 43 3.85 -1.32 17.82
C LEU A 43 3.22 -0.02 17.35
N VAL A 44 3.20 0.19 16.04
CA VAL A 44 2.50 1.33 15.44
C VAL A 44 1.43 0.83 14.48
N PRO A 45 0.26 1.49 14.45
CA PRO A 45 -0.82 1.07 13.55
C PRO A 45 -0.50 1.41 12.10
N ALA A 46 -0.89 0.51 11.21
CA ALA A 46 -0.67 0.67 9.78
C ALA A 46 -1.85 0.10 9.00
N THR A 47 -1.90 0.39 7.71
CA THR A 47 -2.91 -0.14 6.80
C THR A 47 -2.21 -1.12 5.85
N LEU A 48 -2.76 -2.31 5.69
CA LEU A 48 -2.21 -3.33 4.80
C LEU A 48 -2.97 -3.33 3.49
N LEU A 49 -2.25 -3.13 2.38
CA LEU A 49 -2.76 -3.39 1.04
C LEU A 49 -2.53 -4.88 0.81
N GLY A 50 -3.57 -5.69 1.08
CA GLY A 50 -3.42 -7.12 1.12
C GLY A 50 -3.22 -7.76 -0.23
N ARG A 51 -3.97 -7.27 -1.23
CA ARG A 51 -3.87 -7.75 -2.60
C ARG A 51 -4.08 -6.58 -3.54
N LEU A 52 -3.41 -6.61 -4.67
CA LEU A 52 -3.65 -5.70 -5.77
C LEU A 52 -3.41 -6.53 -7.03
N ALA A 53 -4.47 -6.77 -7.78
CA ALA A 53 -4.41 -7.65 -8.94
C ALA A 53 -5.19 -7.05 -10.11
N VAL A 54 -4.66 -7.23 -11.32
CA VAL A 54 -5.30 -6.80 -12.56
C VAL A 54 -5.54 -8.05 -13.39
N ASP A 55 -6.77 -8.17 -13.94
CA ASP A 55 -7.11 -9.26 -14.82
C ASP A 55 -6.07 -9.34 -15.95
N ARG A 56 -5.66 -10.58 -16.27
CA ARG A 56 -4.60 -10.82 -17.26
C ARG A 56 -4.91 -10.13 -18.60
N ARG A 57 -6.18 -10.13 -19.00
CA ARG A 57 -6.62 -9.53 -20.28
C ARG A 57 -6.58 -8.01 -20.25
N GLN A 58 -6.48 -7.41 -19.07
CA GLN A 58 -6.50 -5.96 -18.89
C GLN A 58 -5.12 -5.39 -18.49
N GLN A 59 -4.09 -6.22 -18.46
CA GLN A 59 -2.75 -5.76 -18.10
C GLN A 59 -2.15 -4.88 -19.18
N GLY A 60 -1.23 -4.02 -18.80
CA GLY A 60 -0.56 -3.09 -19.71
C GLY A 60 -1.35 -1.83 -20.03
N LYS A 61 -2.49 -1.61 -19.37
CA LYS A 61 -3.35 -0.45 -19.60
C LYS A 61 -3.33 0.58 -18.48
N GLY A 62 -2.42 0.41 -17.49
CA GLY A 62 -2.31 1.35 -16.38
C GLY A 62 -3.27 1.11 -15.23
N TYR A 63 -4.04 0.04 -15.23
CA TYR A 63 -5.01 -0.23 -14.17
C TYR A 63 -4.35 -0.52 -12.82
N GLY A 64 -3.15 -1.12 -12.82
CA GLY A 64 -2.41 -1.34 -11.57
C GLY A 64 -2.09 -0.04 -10.86
N ARG A 65 -1.60 0.96 -11.59
CA ARG A 65 -1.32 2.28 -11.03
C ARG A 65 -2.60 2.99 -10.60
N PHE A 66 -3.67 2.84 -11.38
CA PHE A 66 -4.96 3.41 -11.03
C PHE A 66 -5.48 2.83 -9.70
N LEU A 67 -5.42 1.50 -9.56
CA LEU A 67 -5.85 0.83 -8.32
C LEU A 67 -4.99 1.26 -7.13
N LEU A 68 -3.68 1.36 -7.33
CA LEU A 68 -2.79 1.83 -6.27
C LEU A 68 -3.12 3.26 -5.87
N ALA A 69 -3.35 4.14 -6.85
CA ALA A 69 -3.72 5.53 -6.55
C ALA A 69 -5.02 5.60 -5.76
N ASP A 70 -6.01 4.76 -6.10
CA ASP A 70 -7.27 4.69 -5.37
C ASP A 70 -7.04 4.21 -3.93
N ALA A 71 -6.20 3.19 -3.75
CA ALA A 71 -5.86 2.68 -2.42
C ALA A 71 -5.16 3.73 -1.57
N LEU A 72 -4.21 4.47 -2.16
CA LEU A 72 -3.51 5.56 -1.48
C LEU A 72 -4.50 6.64 -1.05
N TYR A 73 -5.42 7.01 -1.94
CA TYR A 73 -6.42 8.03 -1.64
C TYR A 73 -7.32 7.58 -0.47
N ARG A 74 -7.83 6.35 -0.52
CA ARG A 74 -8.68 5.82 0.55
C ARG A 74 -7.94 5.73 1.88
N ALA A 75 -6.68 5.30 1.86
CA ALA A 75 -5.86 5.25 3.06
C ALA A 75 -5.66 6.64 3.65
N ALA A 76 -5.42 7.64 2.80
CA ALA A 76 -5.23 9.03 3.24
C ALA A 76 -6.50 9.63 3.82
N GLN A 77 -7.68 9.18 3.39
CA GLN A 77 -8.97 9.69 3.86
C GLN A 77 -9.48 8.95 5.10
N SER A 78 -8.81 7.87 5.52
CA SER A 78 -9.28 7.08 6.66
C SER A 78 -9.23 7.89 7.95
N GLU A 79 -10.29 7.77 8.76
CA GLU A 79 -10.35 8.39 10.08
C GLU A 79 -9.50 7.64 11.10
N ILE A 80 -9.16 6.38 10.81
CA ILE A 80 -8.34 5.57 11.71
C ILE A 80 -6.88 5.93 11.49
N ALA A 81 -6.20 6.28 12.58
CA ALA A 81 -4.79 6.65 12.52
C ALA A 81 -3.95 5.47 12.00
N SER A 82 -3.07 5.77 11.06
CA SER A 82 -2.20 4.78 10.44
C SER A 82 -0.92 5.51 10.03
N PHE A 83 0.25 4.93 10.34
CA PHE A 83 1.51 5.60 9.99
C PHE A 83 1.91 5.37 8.53
N ALA A 84 1.43 4.29 7.91
CA ALA A 84 1.87 3.92 6.57
C ALA A 84 0.90 2.96 5.90
N LEU A 85 0.98 2.89 4.58
CA LEU A 85 0.39 1.81 3.79
C LEU A 85 1.49 0.77 3.57
N ILE A 86 1.19 -0.48 3.88
CA ILE A 86 2.13 -1.59 3.81
C ILE A 86 1.73 -2.55 2.69
N VAL A 87 2.70 -3.06 1.96
CA VAL A 87 2.49 -4.06 0.91
C VAL A 87 3.47 -5.21 1.07
N ASP A 88 3.04 -6.40 0.71
CA ASP A 88 3.91 -7.55 0.55
C ASP A 88 4.00 -7.84 -0.94
N ALA A 89 5.18 -7.67 -1.54
CA ALA A 89 5.37 -7.90 -2.95
C ALA A 89 5.44 -9.41 -3.21
N LYS A 90 4.62 -9.90 -4.13
CA LYS A 90 4.57 -11.33 -4.44
C LYS A 90 5.77 -11.83 -5.24
N ASP A 91 6.45 -10.92 -5.95
CA ASP A 91 7.61 -11.24 -6.78
C ASP A 91 8.43 -9.98 -7.04
N GLU A 92 9.56 -10.13 -7.74
CA GLU A 92 10.46 -9.00 -8.03
C GLU A 92 9.81 -7.94 -8.90
N SER A 93 8.94 -8.32 -9.81
CA SER A 93 8.22 -7.37 -10.66
C SER A 93 7.32 -6.46 -9.81
N ALA A 94 6.59 -7.04 -8.87
CA ALA A 94 5.75 -6.30 -7.94
C ALA A 94 6.59 -5.39 -7.04
N ARG A 95 7.72 -5.91 -6.54
CA ARG A 95 8.62 -5.10 -5.72
C ARG A 95 9.08 -3.86 -6.47
N ARG A 96 9.53 -4.01 -7.72
CA ARG A 96 9.97 -2.89 -8.54
C ARG A 96 8.83 -1.91 -8.82
N PHE A 97 7.61 -2.43 -9.03
CA PHE A 97 6.44 -1.59 -9.20
C PHE A 97 6.23 -0.69 -7.99
N TYR A 98 6.24 -1.27 -6.79
CA TYR A 98 6.02 -0.47 -5.57
C TYR A 98 7.17 0.50 -5.31
N GLU A 99 8.41 0.10 -5.58
CA GLU A 99 9.54 1.02 -5.41
C GLU A 99 9.45 2.23 -6.35
N ARG A 100 8.99 2.02 -7.58
CA ARG A 100 8.76 3.13 -8.51
C ARG A 100 7.65 4.07 -8.02
N GLU A 101 6.74 3.55 -7.20
CA GLU A 101 5.65 4.33 -6.60
C GLU A 101 6.01 4.85 -5.21
N SER A 102 7.30 4.98 -4.93
CA SER A 102 7.86 5.60 -3.71
C SER A 102 7.67 4.81 -2.43
N PHE A 103 7.49 3.50 -2.54
CA PHE A 103 7.49 2.63 -1.37
C PHE A 103 8.94 2.29 -0.99
N LEU A 104 9.19 2.16 0.31
CA LEU A 104 10.49 1.86 0.88
C LEU A 104 10.50 0.45 1.46
N PRO A 105 11.61 -0.30 1.33
CA PRO A 105 11.65 -1.64 1.90
C PRO A 105 11.77 -1.63 3.43
N PHE A 106 11.26 -2.66 4.05
CA PHE A 106 11.51 -2.92 5.47
C PHE A 106 12.99 -3.26 5.67
N ARG A 107 13.45 -3.13 6.90
CA ARG A 107 14.88 -3.21 7.22
C ARG A 107 15.56 -4.52 6.77
N GLU A 108 14.91 -5.66 7.02
CA GLU A 108 15.49 -6.97 6.70
C GLU A 108 14.58 -7.81 5.81
N GLN A 109 13.58 -7.18 5.20
CA GLN A 109 12.61 -7.87 4.37
C GLN A 109 12.39 -7.05 3.10
N ARG A 110 13.16 -7.37 2.07
CA ARG A 110 13.14 -6.58 0.84
C ARG A 110 11.83 -6.69 0.05
N MET A 111 11.04 -7.73 0.31
CA MET A 111 9.75 -7.94 -0.36
C MET A 111 8.58 -7.33 0.40
N LYS A 112 8.83 -6.77 1.58
CA LYS A 112 7.83 -6.06 2.36
C LYS A 112 8.18 -4.58 2.32
N LEU A 113 7.22 -3.75 1.87
CA LEU A 113 7.48 -2.33 1.66
C LEU A 113 6.40 -1.48 2.32
N PHE A 114 6.71 -0.22 2.52
CA PHE A 114 5.76 0.72 3.11
C PHE A 114 5.92 2.10 2.49
N ARG A 115 4.84 2.87 2.51
CA ARG A 115 4.88 4.28 2.17
C ARG A 115 4.30 5.07 3.34
N PRO A 116 5.05 6.00 3.96
CA PRO A 116 4.57 6.73 5.14
C PRO A 116 3.30 7.52 4.83
N MET A 117 2.35 7.55 5.78
CA MET A 117 1.10 8.25 5.59
C MET A 117 1.30 9.75 5.41
N ALA A 118 2.29 10.33 6.10
CA ALA A 118 2.63 11.74 5.92
C ALA A 118 2.99 12.05 4.46
N ASP A 119 3.70 11.12 3.80
CA ASP A 119 4.09 11.24 2.41
C ASP A 119 2.87 11.07 1.49
N ILE A 120 2.02 10.07 1.78
CA ILE A 120 0.82 9.80 0.99
C ILE A 120 -0.13 11.01 1.00
N LYS A 121 -0.32 11.61 2.17
CA LYS A 121 -1.22 12.76 2.31
C LYS A 121 -0.77 13.98 1.49
N GLN A 122 0.53 14.10 1.22
CA GLN A 122 1.03 15.18 0.38
C GLN A 122 0.53 15.08 -1.06
N LEU A 123 0.25 13.86 -1.54
CA LEU A 123 -0.24 13.66 -2.90
C LEU A 123 -1.63 14.27 -3.14
N PHE A 124 -2.40 14.44 -2.08
CA PHE A 124 -3.82 14.83 -2.19
C PHE A 124 -4.10 16.19 -1.55
N LYS A 125 -3.09 17.01 -1.39
CA LYS A 125 -3.24 18.37 -0.91
C LYS A 125 -3.60 19.33 -2.01
#